data_1d523b34da2ad03d9dc892c03d771e5b
#
_entry.id   1d523b34da2ad03d9dc892c03d771e5b
#
_cell.length_a   1.000
_cell.length_b   1.000
_cell.length_c   1.000
_cell.angle_alpha   90.00
_cell.angle_beta   90.00
_cell.angle_gamma   90.00
#
_symmetry.space_group_name_H-M   'P 1'
#
loop_
_entity.id
_entity.type
_entity.pdbx_description
1 polymer ?
#
loop_
_entity_poly.entity_id
_entity_poly.type
_entity_poly.pdbx_seq_one_letter_code
_entity_poly.pdbx_strand_id
1 'polypeptide(L)'
;MMISVCVSGAKTSGNLGAISRVMANFGAEKLYLINPECEIITDESKARAMRSIKILQEAEIIKDLSAIKADYLIATSAKLGSSSNIHRLYLTPKELAKNIDLALHYCIVLGREDKGLFNNEIKQCNILAHIPTHKNYKALNISHSLAIILYELFSQNQKIQRLANKRELNAVMNRLEELSKGIEKFDLFKEVFSNAISRAFLRKKEARALAGLFKKIKENK
;
A
#
# COMPACT_ATOMS: atom_id res chain seq x y z
N MET A 1 8.29 8.45 -8.25
CA MET A 1 7.98 7.09 -8.73
C MET A 1 6.88 7.21 -9.77
N MET A 2 7.11 6.69 -10.95
CA MET A 2 6.08 6.61 -12.00
C MET A 2 5.47 5.20 -12.00
N ILE A 3 4.16 5.10 -11.89
CA ILE A 3 3.45 3.82 -11.96
C ILE A 3 2.39 3.90 -13.05
N SER A 4 2.39 2.90 -13.92
CA SER A 4 1.30 2.63 -14.87
C SER A 4 0.66 1.27 -14.57
N VAL A 5 -0.50 1.03 -15.14
CA VAL A 5 -1.24 -0.22 -14.98
C VAL A 5 -1.58 -0.75 -16.37
N CYS A 6 -1.46 -2.05 -16.55
CA CYS A 6 -1.90 -2.76 -17.73
C CYS A 6 -2.92 -3.83 -17.34
N VAL A 7 -4.03 -3.90 -18.07
CA VAL A 7 -5.03 -4.97 -17.90
C VAL A 7 -5.09 -5.78 -19.18
N SER A 8 -4.80 -7.07 -19.09
CA SER A 8 -4.89 -7.98 -20.22
C SER A 8 -6.21 -8.76 -20.19
N GLY A 9 -6.98 -8.67 -21.27
CA GLY A 9 -8.22 -9.40 -21.48
C GLY A 9 -9.32 -9.01 -20.48
N ALA A 10 -9.49 -7.72 -20.21
CA ALA A 10 -10.55 -7.24 -19.32
C ALA A 10 -11.92 -7.68 -19.80
N LYS A 11 -12.71 -8.34 -18.95
CA LYS A 11 -14.02 -8.91 -19.29
C LYS A 11 -15.20 -8.07 -18.82
N THR A 12 -15.00 -7.24 -17.80
CA THR A 12 -16.06 -6.45 -17.22
C THR A 12 -15.68 -4.97 -17.13
N SER A 13 -16.54 -4.12 -17.68
CA SER A 13 -16.36 -2.67 -17.63
C SER A 13 -16.34 -2.12 -16.20
N GLY A 14 -17.12 -2.74 -15.30
CA GLY A 14 -17.14 -2.37 -13.90
C GLY A 14 -15.79 -2.56 -13.20
N ASN A 15 -15.02 -3.61 -13.56
CA ASN A 15 -13.67 -3.77 -13.03
C ASN A 15 -12.72 -2.69 -13.56
N LEU A 16 -12.83 -2.29 -14.82
CA LEU A 16 -12.07 -1.17 -15.37
C LEU A 16 -12.38 0.13 -14.62
N GLY A 17 -13.66 0.39 -14.33
CA GLY A 17 -14.08 1.53 -13.51
C GLY A 17 -13.48 1.51 -12.10
N ALA A 18 -13.50 0.35 -11.43
CA ALA A 18 -12.91 0.19 -10.11
C ALA A 18 -11.38 0.34 -10.15
N ILE A 19 -10.71 -0.20 -11.17
CA ILE A 19 -9.26 -0.05 -11.40
C ILE A 19 -8.90 1.42 -11.57
N SER A 20 -9.59 2.17 -12.41
CA SER A 20 -9.31 3.59 -12.62
C SER A 20 -9.42 4.40 -11.31
N ARG A 21 -10.42 4.06 -10.49
CA ARG A 21 -10.58 4.68 -9.17
C ARG A 21 -9.42 4.37 -8.22
N VAL A 22 -9.00 3.11 -8.18
CA VAL A 22 -7.83 2.70 -7.39
C VAL A 22 -6.56 3.39 -7.89
N MET A 23 -6.36 3.48 -9.20
CA MET A 23 -5.24 4.21 -9.80
C MET A 23 -5.21 5.68 -9.35
N ALA A 24 -6.33 6.37 -9.44
CA ALA A 24 -6.44 7.76 -9.01
C ALA A 24 -6.15 7.95 -7.51
N ASN A 25 -6.60 7.02 -6.66
CA ASN A 25 -6.34 7.07 -5.21
C ASN A 25 -4.84 7.06 -4.86
N PHE A 26 -4.01 6.40 -5.69
CA PHE A 26 -2.59 6.21 -5.43
C PHE A 26 -1.66 6.89 -6.44
N GLY A 27 -2.21 7.75 -7.32
CA GLY A 27 -1.42 8.55 -8.25
C GLY A 27 -0.82 7.76 -9.42
N ALA A 28 -1.42 6.63 -9.81
CA ALA A 28 -1.13 5.96 -11.07
C ALA A 28 -2.04 6.53 -12.16
N GLU A 29 -1.47 7.09 -13.21
CA GLU A 29 -2.24 7.86 -14.19
C GLU A 29 -2.43 7.15 -15.52
N LYS A 30 -1.49 6.31 -15.95
CA LYS A 30 -1.50 5.69 -17.26
C LYS A 30 -2.05 4.26 -17.22
N LEU A 31 -3.12 4.02 -18.00
CA LEU A 31 -3.75 2.71 -18.15
C LEU A 31 -3.53 2.18 -19.57
N TYR A 32 -3.02 0.96 -19.63
CA TYR A 32 -2.92 0.18 -20.88
C TYR A 32 -3.92 -0.96 -20.87
N LEU A 33 -4.50 -1.26 -22.00
CA LEU A 33 -5.41 -2.38 -22.20
C LEU A 33 -4.91 -3.28 -23.32
N ILE A 34 -4.85 -4.58 -23.07
CA ILE A 34 -4.51 -5.59 -24.09
C ILE A 34 -5.75 -6.43 -24.32
N ASN A 35 -6.23 -6.47 -25.57
CA ASN A 35 -7.37 -7.25 -26.00
C ASN A 35 -8.56 -7.19 -25.01
N PRO A 36 -9.10 -6.01 -24.67
CA PRO A 36 -10.27 -5.92 -23.81
C PRO A 36 -11.46 -6.64 -24.47
N GLU A 37 -12.14 -7.49 -23.70
CA GLU A 37 -13.31 -8.28 -24.14
C GLU A 37 -14.63 -7.57 -23.79
N CYS A 38 -14.58 -6.38 -23.22
CA CYS A 38 -15.74 -5.55 -22.87
C CYS A 38 -15.60 -4.13 -23.40
N GLU A 39 -16.72 -3.43 -23.46
CA GLU A 39 -16.74 -1.98 -23.69
C GLU A 39 -16.10 -1.27 -22.48
N ILE A 40 -15.24 -0.28 -22.74
CA ILE A 40 -14.46 0.40 -21.70
C ILE A 40 -15.32 1.42 -20.95
N ILE A 41 -16.11 2.21 -21.71
CA ILE A 41 -16.94 3.30 -21.18
C ILE A 41 -18.40 2.90 -21.20
N THR A 42 -18.89 2.42 -20.09
CA THR A 42 -20.30 2.07 -19.85
C THR A 42 -20.82 2.81 -18.63
N ASP A 43 -22.13 2.76 -18.38
CA ASP A 43 -22.70 3.37 -17.16
C ASP A 43 -22.17 2.68 -15.90
N GLU A 44 -21.90 1.38 -15.95
CA GLU A 44 -21.27 0.65 -14.84
C GLU A 44 -19.84 1.12 -14.58
N SER A 45 -19.01 1.24 -15.63
CA SER A 45 -17.64 1.73 -15.49
C SER A 45 -17.60 3.18 -14.99
N LYS A 46 -18.48 4.05 -15.48
CA LYS A 46 -18.62 5.44 -15.02
C LYS A 46 -19.00 5.50 -13.54
N ALA A 47 -20.01 4.71 -13.12
CA ALA A 47 -20.47 4.66 -11.74
C ALA A 47 -19.35 4.22 -10.77
N ARG A 48 -18.53 3.23 -11.15
CA ARG A 48 -17.42 2.75 -10.32
C ARG A 48 -16.19 3.65 -10.38
N ALA A 49 -15.89 4.26 -11.54
CA ALA A 49 -14.77 5.17 -11.70
C ALA A 49 -14.99 6.50 -10.95
N MET A 50 -16.23 6.95 -10.81
CA MET A 50 -16.54 8.25 -10.20
C MET A 50 -15.75 9.39 -10.92
N ARG A 51 -14.93 10.14 -10.17
CA ARG A 51 -14.11 11.25 -10.69
C ARG A 51 -12.89 10.80 -11.51
N SER A 52 -12.55 9.51 -11.51
CA SER A 52 -11.39 8.98 -12.24
C SER A 52 -11.70 8.53 -13.66
N ILE A 53 -12.88 8.86 -14.20
CA ILE A 53 -13.31 8.45 -15.55
C ILE A 53 -12.32 8.87 -16.64
N LYS A 54 -11.60 9.96 -16.44
CA LYS A 54 -10.56 10.44 -17.37
C LYS A 54 -9.49 9.39 -17.64
N ILE A 55 -9.09 8.58 -16.63
CA ILE A 55 -8.11 7.50 -16.81
C ILE A 55 -8.61 6.45 -17.80
N LEU A 56 -9.92 6.15 -17.79
CA LEU A 56 -10.52 5.23 -18.77
C LEU A 56 -10.62 5.84 -20.16
N GLN A 57 -10.95 7.13 -20.25
CA GLN A 57 -11.05 7.85 -21.52
C GLN A 57 -9.69 7.99 -22.22
N GLU A 58 -8.61 8.08 -21.44
CA GLU A 58 -7.22 8.19 -21.92
C GLU A 58 -6.50 6.83 -21.95
N ALA A 59 -7.21 5.72 -21.71
CA ALA A 59 -6.62 4.39 -21.73
C ALA A 59 -6.12 4.04 -23.13
N GLU A 60 -4.89 3.54 -23.21
CA GLU A 60 -4.27 3.13 -24.48
C GLU A 60 -4.51 1.64 -24.72
N ILE A 61 -5.15 1.31 -25.85
CA ILE A 61 -5.24 -0.08 -26.33
C ILE A 61 -3.95 -0.43 -27.06
N ILE A 62 -3.24 -1.43 -26.58
CA ILE A 62 -1.97 -1.89 -27.11
C ILE A 62 -2.06 -3.36 -27.55
N LYS A 63 -1.17 -3.77 -28.45
CA LYS A 63 -1.17 -5.12 -29.00
C LYS A 63 -0.67 -6.15 -27.98
N ASP A 64 0.41 -5.83 -27.29
CA ASP A 64 1.08 -6.72 -26.32
C ASP A 64 1.94 -5.91 -25.34
N LEU A 65 2.54 -6.59 -24.36
CA LEU A 65 3.33 -5.99 -23.29
C LEU A 65 4.60 -5.30 -23.78
N SER A 66 5.13 -5.63 -24.95
CA SER A 66 6.36 -5.03 -25.49
C SER A 66 6.19 -3.55 -25.89
N ALA A 67 4.94 -3.11 -26.09
CA ALA A 67 4.62 -1.71 -26.36
C ALA A 67 4.73 -0.79 -25.13
N ILE A 68 4.80 -1.36 -23.93
CA ILE A 68 4.87 -0.62 -22.66
C ILE A 68 6.29 -0.13 -22.42
N LYS A 69 6.46 1.20 -22.37
CA LYS A 69 7.75 1.84 -22.05
C LYS A 69 7.86 2.00 -20.53
N ALA A 70 8.17 0.91 -19.83
CA ALA A 70 8.47 0.90 -18.39
C ALA A 70 9.81 0.19 -18.16
N ASP A 71 10.51 0.56 -17.08
CA ASP A 71 11.76 -0.10 -16.70
C ASP A 71 11.50 -1.52 -16.18
N TYR A 72 10.37 -1.72 -15.51
CA TYR A 72 9.97 -3.03 -14.98
C TYR A 72 8.48 -3.30 -15.20
N LEU A 73 8.19 -4.51 -15.67
CA LEU A 73 6.84 -5.08 -15.73
C LEU A 73 6.65 -6.00 -14.52
N ILE A 74 5.60 -5.77 -13.75
CA ILE A 74 5.25 -6.53 -12.55
C ILE A 74 3.96 -7.30 -12.82
N ALA A 75 4.08 -8.61 -13.07
CA ALA A 75 2.93 -9.50 -13.20
C ALA A 75 2.26 -9.74 -11.85
N THR A 76 0.94 -9.90 -11.84
CA THR A 76 0.19 -10.32 -10.65
C THR A 76 -0.27 -11.77 -10.78
N SER A 77 -0.15 -12.56 -9.72
CA SER A 77 -0.62 -13.95 -9.71
C SER A 77 -1.13 -14.39 -8.35
N ALA A 78 -2.28 -15.07 -8.35
CA ALA A 78 -2.82 -15.78 -7.18
C ALA A 78 -2.11 -17.12 -6.94
N LYS A 79 -1.41 -17.66 -7.96
CA LYS A 79 -0.72 -18.95 -7.88
C LYS A 79 0.79 -18.71 -7.82
N LEU A 80 1.44 -19.24 -6.81
CA LEU A 80 2.88 -19.46 -6.82
C LEU A 80 3.14 -20.63 -7.76
N GLY A 81 3.95 -20.41 -8.81
CA GLY A 81 4.30 -21.47 -9.76
C GLY A 81 4.94 -22.65 -9.05
N SER A 82 4.81 -23.85 -9.65
CA SER A 82 5.54 -25.05 -9.21
C SER A 82 7.05 -24.79 -9.28
N SER A 83 7.84 -25.54 -8.51
CA SER A 83 9.30 -25.44 -8.35
C SER A 83 10.13 -25.43 -9.64
N SER A 84 9.53 -25.72 -10.78
CA SER A 84 10.16 -25.64 -12.11
C SER A 84 10.33 -24.23 -12.67
N ASN A 85 9.76 -23.19 -12.04
CA ASN A 85 9.87 -21.79 -12.48
C ASN A 85 10.83 -20.98 -11.59
N ILE A 86 11.99 -21.54 -11.28
CA ILE A 86 13.03 -21.02 -10.36
C ILE A 86 13.62 -19.64 -10.79
N HIS A 87 13.38 -19.21 -12.02
CA HIS A 87 14.06 -18.02 -12.58
C HIS A 87 13.33 -16.70 -12.36
N ARG A 88 12.26 -16.64 -11.56
CA ARG A 88 11.54 -15.39 -11.34
C ARG A 88 11.50 -15.00 -9.89
N LEU A 89 11.91 -13.76 -9.66
CA LEU A 89 11.72 -13.12 -8.37
C LEU A 89 10.22 -12.90 -8.16
N TYR A 90 9.62 -13.61 -7.20
CA TYR A 90 8.28 -13.27 -6.72
C TYR A 90 8.40 -12.56 -5.37
N LEU A 91 7.58 -11.54 -5.22
CA LEU A 91 7.58 -10.68 -4.04
C LEU A 91 6.16 -10.49 -3.56
N THR A 92 5.98 -10.41 -2.25
CA THR A 92 4.76 -9.86 -1.69
C THR A 92 4.71 -8.35 -1.95
N PRO A 93 3.52 -7.69 -1.93
CA PRO A 93 3.43 -6.24 -2.10
C PRO A 93 4.33 -5.46 -1.15
N LYS A 94 4.47 -5.91 0.10
CA LYS A 94 5.35 -5.32 1.10
C LYS A 94 6.83 -5.45 0.77
N GLU A 95 7.26 -6.60 0.26
CA GLU A 95 8.63 -6.81 -0.20
C GLU A 95 8.92 -6.03 -1.47
N LEU A 96 7.95 -6.00 -2.40
CA LEU A 96 8.04 -5.19 -3.61
C LEU A 96 8.26 -3.71 -3.26
N ALA A 97 7.46 -3.17 -2.35
CA ALA A 97 7.56 -1.78 -1.90
C ALA A 97 8.94 -1.44 -1.30
N LYS A 98 9.57 -2.38 -0.59
CA LYS A 98 10.91 -2.19 -0.01
C LYS A 98 12.04 -2.19 -1.04
N ASN A 99 11.83 -2.86 -2.18
CA ASN A 99 12.86 -3.06 -3.20
C ASN A 99 12.70 -2.14 -4.43
N ILE A 100 11.66 -1.32 -4.46
CA ILE A 100 11.39 -0.42 -5.59
C ILE A 100 12.32 0.80 -5.52
N ASP A 101 12.90 1.16 -6.66
CA ASP A 101 13.58 2.44 -6.85
C ASP A 101 12.59 3.50 -7.32
N LEU A 102 12.47 4.59 -6.56
CA LEU A 102 11.51 5.66 -6.83
C LEU A 102 11.81 6.47 -8.09
N ALA A 103 13.02 6.35 -8.65
CA ALA A 103 13.42 7.03 -9.88
C ALA A 103 12.94 6.30 -11.14
N LEU A 104 12.55 5.03 -11.02
CA LEU A 104 12.18 4.16 -12.14
C LEU A 104 10.67 4.14 -12.41
N HIS A 105 10.31 3.72 -13.62
CA HIS A 105 8.94 3.50 -14.07
C HIS A 105 8.55 2.02 -13.98
N TYR A 106 7.47 1.73 -13.27
CA TYR A 106 6.94 0.39 -13.10
C TYR A 106 5.55 0.28 -13.72
N CYS A 107 5.29 -0.83 -14.42
CA CYS A 107 3.94 -1.16 -14.89
C CYS A 107 3.43 -2.40 -14.18
N ILE A 108 2.31 -2.27 -13.47
CA ILE A 108 1.62 -3.40 -12.84
C ILE A 108 0.70 -4.04 -13.87
N VAL A 109 0.93 -5.32 -14.15
CA VAL A 109 0.19 -6.08 -15.16
C VAL A 109 -0.82 -6.99 -14.47
N LEU A 110 -2.10 -6.72 -14.71
CA LEU A 110 -3.26 -7.48 -14.23
C LEU A 110 -3.76 -8.39 -15.37
N GLY A 111 -4.17 -9.59 -15.01
CA GLY A 111 -4.76 -10.52 -15.96
C GLY A 111 -6.29 -10.49 -15.96
N ARG A 112 -6.87 -11.43 -16.70
CA ARG A 112 -8.32 -11.68 -16.79
C ARG A 112 -8.88 -12.06 -15.43
N GLU A 113 -10.14 -11.71 -15.20
CA GLU A 113 -10.82 -11.95 -13.93
C GLU A 113 -10.91 -13.44 -13.57
N ASP A 114 -11.11 -14.30 -14.57
CA ASP A 114 -11.31 -15.75 -14.39
C ASP A 114 -10.04 -16.58 -14.52
N LYS A 115 -9.11 -16.19 -15.41
CA LYS A 115 -7.92 -16.98 -15.75
C LYS A 115 -6.62 -16.33 -15.32
N GLY A 116 -6.63 -15.04 -14.97
CA GLY A 116 -5.43 -14.27 -14.69
C GLY A 116 -4.57 -14.05 -15.96
N LEU A 117 -3.28 -13.86 -15.76
CA LEU A 117 -2.30 -13.75 -16.83
C LEU A 117 -1.95 -15.13 -17.39
N PHE A 118 -1.76 -15.21 -18.70
CA PHE A 118 -1.23 -16.41 -19.34
C PHE A 118 0.28 -16.53 -19.13
N ASN A 119 0.81 -17.75 -19.25
CA ASN A 119 2.23 -18.00 -19.05
C ASN A 119 3.16 -17.21 -19.99
N ASN A 120 2.75 -16.96 -21.22
CA ASN A 120 3.48 -16.13 -22.17
C ASN A 120 3.52 -14.66 -21.77
N GLU A 121 2.45 -14.13 -21.14
CA GLU A 121 2.40 -12.76 -20.59
C GLU A 121 3.28 -12.64 -19.34
N ILE A 122 3.15 -13.60 -18.43
CA ILE A 122 4.01 -13.64 -17.23
C ILE A 122 5.49 -13.74 -17.64
N LYS A 123 5.84 -14.46 -18.71
CA LYS A 123 7.22 -14.59 -19.21
C LYS A 123 7.85 -13.28 -19.66
N GLN A 124 7.08 -12.32 -20.05
CA GLN A 124 7.54 -10.99 -20.45
C GLN A 124 7.74 -10.05 -19.26
N CYS A 125 7.26 -10.41 -18.06
CA CYS A 125 7.39 -9.60 -16.87
C CYS A 125 8.67 -9.90 -16.09
N ASN A 126 9.25 -8.90 -15.46
CA ASN A 126 10.48 -8.97 -14.68
C ASN A 126 10.25 -9.54 -13.27
N ILE A 127 9.14 -9.17 -12.64
CA ILE A 127 8.79 -9.48 -11.26
C ILE A 127 7.40 -10.11 -11.23
N LEU A 128 7.19 -11.05 -10.32
CA LEU A 128 5.88 -11.63 -10.03
C LEU A 128 5.41 -11.17 -8.65
N ALA A 129 4.37 -10.36 -8.60
CA ALA A 129 3.74 -9.96 -7.35
C ALA A 129 2.69 -11.00 -6.93
N HIS A 130 2.83 -11.51 -5.71
CA HIS A 130 1.90 -12.46 -5.11
C HIS A 130 1.34 -11.89 -3.80
N ILE A 131 0.01 -11.82 -3.71
CA ILE A 131 -0.68 -11.40 -2.49
C ILE A 131 -1.05 -12.65 -1.70
N PRO A 132 -0.48 -12.86 -0.50
CA PRO A 132 -0.88 -13.99 0.34
C PRO A 132 -2.35 -13.89 0.73
N THR A 133 -3.09 -14.95 0.48
CA THR A 133 -4.52 -15.07 0.79
C THR A 133 -4.81 -16.37 1.54
N HIS A 134 -6.03 -16.52 2.06
CA HIS A 134 -6.42 -17.74 2.72
C HIS A 134 -6.37 -18.94 1.75
N LYS A 135 -5.85 -20.09 2.21
CA LYS A 135 -5.60 -21.30 1.39
C LYS A 135 -6.84 -21.81 0.63
N ASN A 136 -8.04 -21.61 1.17
CA ASN A 136 -9.29 -22.09 0.58
C ASN A 136 -9.90 -21.07 -0.42
N TYR A 137 -9.45 -19.81 -0.44
CA TYR A 137 -9.97 -18.79 -1.35
C TYR A 137 -8.84 -17.85 -1.79
N LYS A 138 -8.18 -18.23 -2.88
CA LYS A 138 -6.93 -17.59 -3.32
C LYS A 138 -7.13 -16.43 -4.28
N ALA A 139 -8.24 -16.41 -5.01
CA ALA A 139 -8.48 -15.41 -6.05
C ALA A 139 -9.06 -14.13 -5.44
N LEU A 140 -8.35 -13.02 -5.62
CA LEU A 140 -8.85 -11.68 -5.34
C LEU A 140 -9.39 -11.04 -6.63
N ASN A 141 -10.40 -10.18 -6.50
CA ASN A 141 -10.78 -9.30 -7.60
C ASN A 141 -9.58 -8.47 -8.04
N ILE A 142 -9.44 -8.23 -9.34
CA ILE A 142 -8.28 -7.55 -9.93
C ILE A 142 -8.10 -6.12 -9.41
N SER A 143 -9.19 -5.39 -9.16
CA SER A 143 -9.11 -4.03 -8.58
C SER A 143 -8.67 -4.07 -7.11
N HIS A 144 -9.08 -5.08 -6.33
CA HIS A 144 -8.62 -5.28 -4.95
C HIS A 144 -7.14 -5.65 -4.91
N SER A 145 -6.69 -6.52 -5.81
CA SER A 145 -5.28 -6.86 -5.96
C SER A 145 -4.44 -5.62 -6.25
N LEU A 146 -4.89 -4.78 -7.19
CA LEU A 146 -4.24 -3.51 -7.51
C LEU A 146 -4.20 -2.57 -6.32
N ALA A 147 -5.30 -2.46 -5.57
CA ALA A 147 -5.37 -1.59 -4.40
C ALA A 147 -4.35 -1.97 -3.32
N ILE A 148 -4.18 -3.26 -3.03
CA ILE A 148 -3.21 -3.76 -2.06
C ILE A 148 -1.78 -3.44 -2.52
N ILE A 149 -1.46 -3.70 -3.79
CA ILE A 149 -0.12 -3.43 -4.34
C ILE A 149 0.17 -1.93 -4.30
N LEU A 150 -0.73 -1.11 -4.83
CA LEU A 150 -0.54 0.34 -4.89
C LEU A 150 -0.50 0.98 -3.49
N TYR A 151 -1.28 0.48 -2.53
CA TYR A 151 -1.23 0.93 -1.14
C TYR A 151 0.16 0.71 -0.52
N GLU A 152 0.73 -0.48 -0.67
CA GLU A 152 2.07 -0.76 -0.14
C GLU A 152 3.14 0.13 -0.79
N LEU A 153 3.09 0.30 -2.12
CA LEU A 153 4.00 1.17 -2.86
C LEU A 153 3.86 2.64 -2.45
N PHE A 154 2.63 3.12 -2.29
CA PHE A 154 2.35 4.49 -1.91
C PHE A 154 2.73 4.77 -0.46
N SER A 155 2.48 3.83 0.46
CA SER A 155 2.73 3.98 1.88
C SER A 155 4.21 4.12 2.22
N GLN A 156 5.10 3.52 1.43
CA GLN A 156 6.56 3.66 1.60
C GLN A 156 7.03 5.11 1.40
N ASN A 157 6.32 5.89 0.57
CA ASN A 157 6.64 7.29 0.30
C ASN A 157 6.07 8.27 1.34
N GLN A 158 5.17 7.80 2.22
CA GLN A 158 4.59 8.65 3.26
C GLN A 158 5.60 8.84 4.40
N LYS A 159 5.87 10.10 4.76
CA LYS A 159 6.62 10.41 5.97
C LYS A 159 5.80 9.97 7.18
N ILE A 160 6.01 8.74 7.64
CA ILE A 160 5.42 8.26 8.89
C ILE A 160 5.91 9.18 10.00
N GLN A 161 4.98 9.83 10.71
CA GLN A 161 5.35 10.63 11.86
C GLN A 161 5.99 9.71 12.91
N ARG A 162 7.25 9.99 13.24
CA ARG A 162 8.02 9.14 14.15
C ARG A 162 7.36 9.10 15.54
N LEU A 163 6.98 7.92 15.96
CA LEU A 163 6.53 7.67 17.32
C LEU A 163 7.66 7.94 18.33
N ALA A 164 7.29 8.30 19.54
CA ALA A 164 8.22 8.44 20.63
C ALA A 164 8.88 7.07 20.91
N ASN A 165 10.20 7.07 21.02
CA ASN A 165 10.95 5.88 21.41
C ASN A 165 10.95 5.69 22.93
N LYS A 166 11.46 4.54 23.39
CA LYS A 166 11.52 4.19 24.82
C LYS A 166 12.20 5.29 25.67
N ARG A 167 13.27 5.92 25.15
CA ARG A 167 13.97 7.00 25.87
C ARG A 167 13.09 8.25 26.03
N GLU A 168 12.35 8.58 25.00
CA GLU A 168 11.44 9.75 25.01
C GLU A 168 10.23 9.51 25.91
N LEU A 169 9.68 8.27 25.93
CA LEU A 169 8.62 7.89 26.87
C LEU A 169 9.12 7.85 28.31
N ASN A 170 10.32 7.30 28.56
CA ASN A 170 10.92 7.30 29.87
C ASN A 170 11.17 8.73 30.40
N ALA A 171 11.50 9.70 29.53
CA ALA A 171 11.64 11.08 29.92
C ALA A 171 10.32 11.67 30.44
N VAL A 172 9.18 11.29 29.87
CA VAL A 172 7.84 11.68 30.37
C VAL A 172 7.60 11.07 31.73
N MET A 173 7.88 9.76 31.90
CA MET A 173 7.68 9.04 33.15
C MET A 173 8.55 9.61 34.30
N ASN A 174 9.82 9.87 34.04
CA ASN A 174 10.73 10.44 35.04
C ASN A 174 10.26 11.82 35.53
N ARG A 175 9.72 12.65 34.61
CA ARG A 175 9.16 13.95 34.99
C ARG A 175 7.90 13.83 35.82
N LEU A 176 7.04 12.87 35.51
CA LEU A 176 5.86 12.58 36.30
C LEU A 176 6.26 12.12 37.73
N GLU A 177 7.25 11.24 37.85
CA GLU A 177 7.78 10.80 39.15
C GLU A 177 8.32 11.97 39.98
N GLU A 178 9.04 12.90 39.35
CA GLU A 178 9.55 14.07 40.02
C GLU A 178 8.42 14.99 40.60
N LEU A 179 7.28 15.07 39.87
CA LEU A 179 6.13 15.88 40.32
C LEU A 179 5.34 15.27 41.46
N SER A 180 5.36 13.95 41.53
CA SER A 180 4.49 13.17 42.44
C SER A 180 5.18 12.75 43.72
N LYS A 181 6.38 13.26 43.99
CA LYS A 181 7.06 13.04 45.28
C LYS A 181 6.17 13.55 46.41
N GLY A 182 5.80 12.62 47.33
CA GLY A 182 4.93 12.92 48.49
C GLY A 182 3.45 12.63 48.27
N ILE A 183 3.03 12.12 47.10
CA ILE A 183 1.65 11.70 46.87
C ILE A 183 1.49 10.24 47.34
N GLU A 184 0.55 9.96 48.24
CA GLU A 184 0.20 8.62 48.65
C GLU A 184 -0.29 7.76 47.50
N LYS A 185 0.06 6.48 47.48
CA LYS A 185 -0.32 5.48 46.42
C LYS A 185 0.15 5.86 45.01
N PHE A 186 1.23 6.65 44.91
CA PHE A 186 1.75 7.04 43.60
C PHE A 186 2.16 5.87 42.70
N ASP A 187 2.63 4.77 43.26
CA ASP A 187 3.06 3.59 42.49
C ASP A 187 1.92 3.01 41.61
N LEU A 188 0.68 3.00 42.15
CA LEU A 188 -0.48 2.58 41.37
C LEU A 188 -0.75 3.55 40.19
N PHE A 189 -0.70 4.86 40.45
CA PHE A 189 -0.89 5.86 39.38
C PHE A 189 0.22 5.81 38.34
N LYS A 190 1.46 5.56 38.74
CA LYS A 190 2.61 5.38 37.86
C LYS A 190 2.40 4.20 36.91
N GLU A 191 1.95 3.06 37.41
CA GLU A 191 1.69 1.87 36.61
C GLU A 191 0.55 2.14 35.60
N VAL A 192 -0.57 2.70 36.04
CA VAL A 192 -1.70 3.05 35.18
C VAL A 192 -1.28 4.03 34.09
N PHE A 193 -0.53 5.09 34.44
CA PHE A 193 -0.06 6.09 33.50
C PHE A 193 0.97 5.51 32.50
N SER A 194 1.90 4.68 32.97
CA SER A 194 2.85 3.97 32.11
C SER A 194 2.14 3.11 31.08
N ASN A 195 1.13 2.35 31.50
CA ASN A 195 0.31 1.51 30.63
C ASN A 195 -0.49 2.36 29.62
N ALA A 196 -1.03 3.50 30.06
CA ALA A 196 -1.76 4.44 29.19
C ALA A 196 -0.85 5.04 28.12
N ILE A 197 0.33 5.55 28.50
CA ILE A 197 1.32 6.13 27.58
C ILE A 197 1.85 5.09 26.59
N SER A 198 2.09 3.86 27.04
CA SER A 198 2.57 2.78 26.17
C SER A 198 1.57 2.44 25.06
N ARG A 199 0.27 2.61 25.30
CA ARG A 199 -0.81 2.35 24.34
C ARG A 199 -1.22 3.58 23.52
N ALA A 200 -0.78 4.77 23.91
CA ALA A 200 -1.20 6.04 23.29
C ALA A 200 -0.51 6.32 21.95
N PHE A 201 0.48 5.51 21.53
CA PHE A 201 1.26 5.74 20.30
C PHE A 201 1.72 7.20 20.15
N LEU A 202 2.20 7.81 21.25
CA LEU A 202 2.63 9.19 21.26
C LEU A 202 3.67 9.47 20.19
N ARG A 203 3.51 10.58 19.47
CA ARG A 203 4.53 11.09 18.57
C ARG A 203 5.65 11.73 19.38
N LYS A 204 6.83 11.81 18.80
CA LYS A 204 8.00 12.44 19.41
C LYS A 204 7.71 13.86 19.95
N LYS A 205 6.95 14.67 19.18
CA LYS A 205 6.58 16.03 19.60
C LYS A 205 5.65 16.03 20.80
N GLU A 206 4.70 15.11 20.86
CA GLU A 206 3.73 14.98 21.96
C GLU A 206 4.42 14.54 23.25
N ALA A 207 5.31 13.53 23.19
CA ALA A 207 6.09 13.11 24.36
C ALA A 207 6.97 14.24 24.90
N ARG A 208 7.60 15.05 24.02
CA ARG A 208 8.37 16.22 24.43
C ARG A 208 7.50 17.31 25.05
N ALA A 209 6.31 17.57 24.50
CA ALA A 209 5.37 18.54 25.06
C ALA A 209 4.92 18.14 26.47
N LEU A 210 4.57 16.85 26.68
CA LEU A 210 4.21 16.32 28.00
C LEU A 210 5.36 16.45 29.01
N ALA A 211 6.56 16.03 28.62
CA ALA A 211 7.73 16.16 29.48
C ALA A 211 8.03 17.63 29.83
N GLY A 212 7.86 18.55 28.87
CA GLY A 212 8.01 19.98 29.07
C GLY A 212 6.96 20.58 30.00
N LEU A 213 5.69 20.15 29.87
CA LEU A 213 4.60 20.55 30.76
C LEU A 213 4.89 20.14 32.22
N PHE A 214 5.28 18.89 32.43
CA PHE A 214 5.60 18.38 33.78
C PHE A 214 6.78 19.12 34.41
N LYS A 215 7.79 19.47 33.60
CA LYS A 215 8.90 20.31 34.07
C LYS A 215 8.43 21.69 34.58
N LYS A 216 7.58 22.38 33.78
CA LYS A 216 7.05 23.72 34.15
C LYS A 216 6.18 23.67 35.41
N ILE A 217 5.34 22.62 35.57
CA ILE A 217 4.53 22.47 36.78
C ILE A 217 5.42 22.32 38.04
N LYS A 218 6.57 21.61 37.90
CA LYS A 218 7.53 21.44 38.99
C LYS A 218 8.21 22.77 39.35
N GLU A 219 8.56 23.59 38.37
CA GLU A 219 9.24 24.89 38.56
C GLU A 219 8.32 25.93 39.20
N ASN A 220 6.99 25.75 39.09
CA ASN A 220 5.98 26.66 39.66
C ASN A 220 5.41 26.18 41.01
N LYS A 221 5.92 25.09 41.60
CA LYS A 221 5.66 24.65 42.97
C LYS A 221 6.80 25.06 43.92
#